data_ab3e75def56ee18c8d3ca4a4f2aeee80
#
_entry.id   ab3e75def56ee18c8d3ca4a4f2aeee80
#
_cell.length_a   1.000
_cell.length_b   1.000
_cell.length_c   1.000
_cell.angle_alpha   90.00
_cell.angle_beta   90.00
_cell.angle_gamma   90.00
#
_symmetry.space_group_name_H-M   'P 1'
#
loop_
_entity.id
_entity.type
_entity.pdbx_description
1 polymer ?
#
loop_
_entity_poly.entity_id
_entity_poly.type
_entity_poly.pdbx_seq_one_letter_code
_entity_poly.pdbx_strand_id
1 'polypeptide(L)'
;GTCPGCDLMEMWALHVDWANPGNSNLTALPGIQLTDWDQTLCGSGSDWSCMSQPGTSQKLDPIREPLHYPLQYRNFGTHETLVGCFAEDVDGLDRAAVHWFELRDTGAGWSLFQEGVYAPDEYNRWMGSIAMDDSGNIALGYSVASSALYPSIRYTGRLAADPPGLMPQGEASLIEGSGSQLTTSSRWGDYSMMAVDPLDGCTFWYTQEYANSQGNWQTRI
;
A
#
# COMPACT_ATOMS: atom_id res chain seq x y z
N GLY A 1 -16.11 -13.76 -5.55
CA GLY A 1 -15.83 -15.11 -6.03
C GLY A 1 -14.52 -15.13 -6.77
N THR A 2 -13.57 -15.91 -6.28
CA THR A 2 -12.26 -16.08 -6.88
C THR A 2 -12.38 -16.72 -8.24
N CYS A 3 -11.92 -16.06 -9.28
CA CYS A 3 -11.67 -16.63 -10.60
C CYS A 3 -10.16 -16.89 -10.67
N PRO A 4 -9.67 -18.15 -10.46
CA PRO A 4 -8.25 -18.43 -10.48
C PRO A 4 -7.61 -17.96 -11.80
N GLY A 5 -6.59 -17.10 -11.70
CA GLY A 5 -5.92 -16.52 -12.85
C GLY A 5 -6.64 -15.31 -13.49
N CYS A 6 -7.61 -14.68 -12.79
CA CYS A 6 -8.32 -13.49 -13.26
C CYS A 6 -7.73 -12.20 -12.69
N ASP A 7 -6.88 -12.29 -11.67
CA ASP A 7 -6.33 -11.13 -10.97
C ASP A 7 -5.14 -10.56 -11.74
N LEU A 8 -5.49 -9.68 -12.69
CA LEU A 8 -4.59 -9.10 -13.65
C LEU A 8 -4.39 -7.61 -13.35
N MET A 9 -3.14 -7.19 -13.19
CA MET A 9 -2.80 -5.77 -13.14
C MET A 9 -2.78 -5.24 -14.56
N GLU A 10 -3.69 -4.32 -14.86
CA GLU A 10 -3.67 -3.57 -16.11
C GLU A 10 -2.61 -2.46 -16.06
N MET A 11 -1.82 -2.35 -17.12
CA MET A 11 -0.80 -1.33 -17.26
C MET A 11 -1.04 -0.47 -18.49
N TRP A 12 -0.76 0.83 -18.34
CA TRP A 12 -0.89 1.81 -19.40
C TRP A 12 0.32 2.74 -19.42
N ALA A 13 0.89 2.95 -20.58
CA ALA A 13 1.95 3.93 -20.79
C ALA A 13 1.37 5.23 -21.32
N LEU A 14 1.57 6.33 -20.62
CA LEU A 14 1.23 7.67 -21.05
C LEU A 14 2.50 8.34 -21.61
N HIS A 15 2.49 8.62 -22.91
CA HIS A 15 3.49 9.48 -23.55
C HIS A 15 2.95 10.89 -23.70
N VAL A 16 3.67 11.90 -23.19
CA VAL A 16 3.33 13.30 -23.33
C VAL A 16 4.36 14.00 -24.22
N ASP A 17 3.92 14.47 -25.39
CA ASP A 17 4.73 15.35 -26.25
C ASP A 17 4.42 16.81 -25.91
N TRP A 18 5.30 17.42 -25.12
CA TRP A 18 5.12 18.81 -24.68
C TRP A 18 5.29 19.84 -25.80
N ALA A 19 6.00 19.49 -26.87
CA ALA A 19 6.18 20.37 -28.03
C ALA A 19 4.99 20.31 -28.99
N ASN A 20 4.39 19.12 -29.16
CA ASN A 20 3.24 18.87 -30.00
C ASN A 20 2.21 18.01 -29.28
N PRO A 21 1.35 18.58 -28.40
CA PRO A 21 0.45 17.82 -27.54
C PRO A 21 -0.48 16.84 -28.26
N GLY A 22 -0.78 17.08 -29.54
CA GLY A 22 -1.56 16.17 -30.40
C GLY A 22 -0.88 14.83 -30.69
N ASN A 23 0.40 14.70 -30.43
CA ASN A 23 1.15 13.44 -30.54
C ASN A 23 1.16 12.66 -29.22
N SER A 24 0.64 13.22 -28.14
CA SER A 24 0.51 12.50 -26.86
C SER A 24 -0.43 11.32 -27.02
N ASN A 25 -0.10 10.22 -26.39
CA ASN A 25 -0.90 9.01 -26.46
C ASN A 25 -0.90 8.23 -25.15
N LEU A 26 -1.95 7.44 -24.95
CA LEU A 26 -2.08 6.46 -23.88
C LEU A 26 -2.17 5.07 -24.53
N THR A 27 -1.23 4.20 -24.22
CA THR A 27 -1.11 2.88 -24.83
C THR A 27 -1.26 1.80 -23.77
N ALA A 28 -2.17 0.84 -23.97
CA ALA A 28 -2.26 -0.35 -23.12
C ALA A 28 -0.99 -1.20 -23.29
N LEU A 29 -0.42 -1.61 -22.18
CA LEU A 29 0.68 -2.58 -22.12
C LEU A 29 0.11 -3.98 -21.82
N PRO A 30 0.90 -5.04 -22.03
CA PRO A 30 0.52 -6.37 -21.56
C PRO A 30 0.19 -6.36 -20.07
N GLY A 31 -0.94 -6.94 -19.68
CA GLY A 31 -1.31 -7.08 -18.28
C GLY A 31 -0.36 -8.05 -17.55
N ILE A 32 -0.17 -7.83 -16.26
CA ILE A 32 0.72 -8.63 -15.42
C ILE A 32 -0.13 -9.44 -14.45
N GLN A 33 0.03 -10.77 -14.49
CA GLN A 33 -0.64 -11.67 -13.57
C GLN A 33 0.01 -11.56 -12.19
N LEU A 34 -0.78 -11.26 -11.17
CA LEU A 34 -0.44 -11.38 -9.76
C LEU A 34 -1.00 -12.68 -9.17
N THR A 35 -0.61 -13.01 -7.94
CA THR A 35 -1.30 -14.03 -7.14
C THR A 35 -2.74 -13.59 -6.90
N ASP A 36 -3.68 -14.54 -6.95
CA ASP A 36 -5.10 -14.26 -6.70
C ASP A 36 -5.27 -13.56 -5.34
N TRP A 37 -6.00 -12.45 -5.31
CA TRP A 37 -6.30 -11.68 -4.10
C TRP A 37 -7.80 -11.47 -3.91
N ASP A 38 -8.23 -11.22 -2.68
CA ASP A 38 -9.61 -10.87 -2.39
C ASP A 38 -9.74 -9.37 -2.10
N GLN A 39 -10.34 -8.63 -3.04
CA GLN A 39 -10.63 -7.21 -2.88
C GLN A 39 -11.98 -6.94 -2.18
N THR A 40 -12.74 -7.98 -1.81
CA THR A 40 -14.08 -7.84 -1.21
C THR A 40 -14.05 -7.44 0.27
N LEU A 41 -13.03 -6.71 0.66
CA LEU A 41 -12.92 -6.14 2.00
C LEU A 41 -14.13 -5.26 2.32
N CYS A 42 -14.72 -5.39 3.51
CA CYS A 42 -15.96 -4.75 3.94
C CYS A 42 -17.22 -5.17 3.16
N GLY A 43 -17.17 -6.32 2.52
CA GLY A 43 -18.32 -6.87 1.78
C GLY A 43 -18.69 -6.08 0.52
N SER A 44 -19.85 -6.37 -0.06
CA SER A 44 -20.32 -5.77 -1.32
C SER A 44 -21.35 -4.63 -1.13
N GLY A 45 -21.58 -4.19 0.11
CA GLY A 45 -22.56 -3.16 0.45
C GLY A 45 -22.09 -1.74 0.19
N SER A 46 -22.96 -0.76 0.49
CA SER A 46 -22.62 0.67 0.40
C SER A 46 -21.87 1.21 1.63
N ASP A 47 -21.78 0.43 2.70
CA ASP A 47 -20.96 0.74 3.88
C ASP A 47 -19.62 0.01 3.72
N TRP A 48 -18.60 0.76 3.37
CA TRP A 48 -17.25 0.24 3.11
C TRP A 48 -16.36 0.31 4.33
N SER A 49 -16.94 0.53 5.50
CA SER A 49 -16.21 0.71 6.76
C SER A 49 -16.23 -0.58 7.57
N CYS A 50 -15.11 -1.28 7.65
CA CYS A 50 -15.01 -2.50 8.44
C CYS A 50 -13.80 -2.54 9.39
N MET A 51 -12.87 -1.60 9.30
CA MET A 51 -11.70 -1.57 10.19
C MET A 51 -12.09 -1.19 11.60
N SER A 52 -12.00 -2.14 12.52
CA SER A 52 -12.42 -1.98 13.91
C SER A 52 -11.49 -1.04 14.69
N GLN A 53 -12.08 -0.36 15.70
CA GLN A 53 -11.38 0.51 16.65
C GLN A 53 -11.81 0.16 18.09
N PRO A 54 -11.00 0.46 19.13
CA PRO A 54 -11.38 0.23 20.51
C PRO A 54 -12.55 1.08 20.97
N GLY A 55 -13.42 0.51 21.80
CA GLY A 55 -14.45 1.23 22.56
C GLY A 55 -15.57 1.88 21.74
N THR A 56 -15.71 1.56 20.47
CA THR A 56 -16.75 2.10 19.58
C THR A 56 -17.23 1.06 18.57
N SER A 57 -18.46 1.24 18.08
CA SER A 57 -18.98 0.50 16.93
C SER A 57 -18.66 1.17 15.59
N GLN A 58 -18.18 2.42 15.62
CA GLN A 58 -17.74 3.09 14.39
C GLN A 58 -16.50 2.42 13.86
N LYS A 59 -16.49 2.15 12.58
CA LYS A 59 -15.40 1.52 11.85
C LYS A 59 -14.80 2.50 10.84
N LEU A 60 -13.57 2.22 10.39
CA LEU A 60 -12.87 3.04 9.41
C LEU A 60 -12.94 2.38 8.02
N ASP A 61 -12.87 3.22 7.00
CA ASP A 61 -12.86 2.82 5.59
C ASP A 61 -11.42 2.53 5.16
N PRO A 62 -11.10 1.31 4.68
CA PRO A 62 -9.75 0.97 4.21
C PRO A 62 -9.44 1.45 2.79
N ILE A 63 -10.40 2.05 2.04
CA ILE A 63 -10.26 2.38 0.62
C ILE A 63 -9.67 1.19 -0.15
N ARG A 64 -10.43 0.13 -0.22
CA ARG A 64 -10.03 -1.24 -0.61
C ARG A 64 -9.66 -1.45 -2.08
N GLU A 65 -10.20 -0.62 -2.99
CA GLU A 65 -10.21 -0.95 -4.42
C GLU A 65 -9.01 -0.43 -5.22
N PRO A 66 -8.43 0.75 -4.96
CA PRO A 66 -7.35 1.27 -5.77
C PRO A 66 -5.98 0.79 -5.33
N LEU A 67 -5.04 0.78 -6.27
CA LEU A 67 -3.63 0.83 -5.93
C LEU A 67 -3.37 2.09 -5.09
N HIS A 68 -2.70 1.92 -3.96
CA HIS A 68 -2.39 3.05 -3.09
C HIS A 68 -1.28 3.92 -3.70
N TYR A 69 -1.45 5.22 -3.56
CA TYR A 69 -0.50 6.23 -4.03
C TYR A 69 0.76 6.27 -3.15
N PRO A 70 1.94 6.51 -3.74
CA PRO A 70 2.23 6.51 -5.17
C PRO A 70 2.75 5.16 -5.68
N LEU A 71 2.61 4.90 -6.99
CA LEU A 71 3.41 3.90 -7.67
C LEU A 71 4.83 4.48 -7.83
N GLN A 72 5.82 3.86 -7.20
CA GLN A 72 7.20 4.36 -7.14
C GLN A 72 8.04 3.73 -8.26
N TYR A 73 8.69 4.59 -9.04
CA TYR A 73 9.61 4.20 -10.11
C TYR A 73 11.06 4.43 -9.72
N ARG A 74 11.94 3.50 -10.10
CA ARG A 74 13.38 3.65 -9.98
C ARG A 74 14.11 2.99 -11.16
N ASN A 75 15.18 3.66 -11.62
CA ASN A 75 16.04 3.13 -12.66
C ASN A 75 17.43 2.81 -12.09
N PHE A 76 17.83 1.54 -12.15
CA PHE A 76 19.12 1.04 -11.70
C PHE A 76 20.17 0.99 -12.82
N GLY A 77 19.84 1.45 -14.03
CA GLY A 77 20.72 1.37 -15.20
C GLY A 77 20.76 -0.01 -15.86
N THR A 78 20.66 -1.09 -15.09
CA THR A 78 20.58 -2.47 -15.58
C THR A 78 19.13 -2.95 -15.74
N HIS A 79 18.23 -2.34 -15.02
CA HIS A 79 16.79 -2.59 -15.06
C HIS A 79 16.05 -1.40 -14.46
N GLU A 80 14.79 -1.32 -14.75
CA GLU A 80 13.84 -0.37 -14.15
C GLU A 80 12.91 -1.12 -13.19
N THR A 81 12.44 -0.44 -12.14
CA THR A 81 11.50 -1.01 -11.17
C THR A 81 10.29 -0.12 -10.97
N LEU A 82 9.16 -0.76 -10.69
CA LEU A 82 7.97 -0.14 -10.13
C LEU A 82 7.58 -0.90 -8.87
N VAL A 83 7.40 -0.21 -7.75
CA VAL A 83 6.85 -0.79 -6.52
C VAL A 83 5.52 -0.14 -6.19
N GLY A 84 4.56 -0.96 -5.77
CA GLY A 84 3.22 -0.52 -5.42
C GLY A 84 2.58 -1.43 -4.38
N CYS A 85 1.46 -1.00 -3.82
CA CYS A 85 0.71 -1.79 -2.85
C CYS A 85 -0.79 -1.46 -2.89
N PHE A 86 -1.60 -2.35 -2.33
CA PHE A 86 -3.04 -2.21 -2.16
C PHE A 86 -3.49 -2.99 -0.93
N ALA A 87 -4.74 -2.82 -0.53
CA ALA A 87 -5.32 -3.59 0.58
C ALA A 87 -6.11 -4.79 0.04
N GLU A 88 -6.02 -5.93 0.74
CA GLU A 88 -6.81 -7.13 0.45
C GLU A 88 -7.40 -7.74 1.72
N ASP A 89 -8.44 -8.57 1.57
CA ASP A 89 -8.97 -9.43 2.63
C ASP A 89 -8.19 -10.75 2.63
N VAL A 90 -7.49 -11.04 3.72
CA VAL A 90 -6.62 -12.22 3.80
C VAL A 90 -7.27 -13.45 4.44
N ASP A 91 -8.50 -13.34 4.92
CA ASP A 91 -9.17 -14.47 5.59
C ASP A 91 -10.65 -14.65 5.21
N GLY A 92 -11.19 -13.79 4.33
CA GLY A 92 -12.60 -13.78 3.94
C GLY A 92 -13.54 -13.30 5.05
N LEU A 93 -13.00 -12.63 6.08
CA LEU A 93 -13.72 -12.12 7.24
C LEU A 93 -13.45 -10.64 7.50
N ASP A 94 -13.05 -9.92 6.47
CA ASP A 94 -12.70 -8.49 6.49
C ASP A 94 -11.41 -8.18 7.29
N ARG A 95 -10.45 -9.09 7.32
CA ARG A 95 -9.11 -8.79 7.85
C ARG A 95 -8.23 -8.19 6.78
N ALA A 96 -8.03 -6.87 6.86
CA ALA A 96 -7.21 -6.14 5.91
C ALA A 96 -5.72 -6.40 6.09
N ALA A 97 -5.03 -6.65 4.99
CA ALA A 97 -3.58 -6.70 4.92
C ALA A 97 -3.06 -5.89 3.72
N VAL A 98 -1.77 -5.56 3.72
CA VAL A 98 -1.16 -4.85 2.60
C VAL A 98 -0.50 -5.86 1.67
N HIS A 99 -1.06 -6.00 0.48
CA HIS A 99 -0.43 -6.67 -0.65
C HIS A 99 0.52 -5.68 -1.33
N TRP A 100 1.76 -6.07 -1.53
CA TRP A 100 2.78 -5.26 -2.19
C TRP A 100 3.44 -6.05 -3.33
N PHE A 101 3.95 -5.32 -4.31
CA PHE A 101 4.60 -5.92 -5.47
C PHE A 101 5.77 -5.08 -5.96
N GLU A 102 6.69 -5.73 -6.65
CA GLU A 102 7.76 -5.14 -7.44
C GLU A 102 7.70 -5.67 -8.86
N LEU A 103 7.56 -4.76 -9.81
CA LEU A 103 7.70 -5.06 -11.23
C LEU A 103 9.09 -4.65 -11.70
N ARG A 104 9.62 -5.37 -12.69
CA ARG A 104 10.87 -5.03 -13.36
C ARG A 104 10.72 -5.02 -14.86
N ASP A 105 11.47 -4.09 -15.50
CA ASP A 105 11.75 -4.09 -16.93
C ASP A 105 13.26 -4.15 -17.15
N THR A 106 13.73 -5.16 -17.88
CA THR A 106 15.13 -5.35 -18.29
C THR A 106 15.33 -5.02 -19.79
N GLY A 107 14.39 -4.30 -20.39
CA GLY A 107 14.34 -3.98 -21.82
C GLY A 107 13.44 -4.92 -22.62
N ALA A 108 12.77 -5.88 -21.97
CA ALA A 108 11.82 -6.81 -22.59
C ALA A 108 10.35 -6.51 -22.25
N GLY A 109 10.09 -5.44 -21.51
CA GLY A 109 8.81 -5.05 -20.97
C GLY A 109 8.65 -5.43 -19.50
N TRP A 110 7.64 -4.85 -18.86
CA TRP A 110 7.35 -5.03 -17.44
C TRP A 110 6.90 -6.45 -17.12
N SER A 111 7.41 -6.99 -16.03
CA SER A 111 7.04 -8.31 -15.50
C SER A 111 7.08 -8.30 -13.97
N LEU A 112 6.31 -9.17 -13.34
CA LEU A 112 6.35 -9.37 -11.91
C LEU A 112 7.71 -9.97 -11.52
N PHE A 113 8.43 -9.27 -10.63
CA PHE A 113 9.69 -9.77 -10.05
C PHE A 113 9.43 -10.43 -8.70
N GLN A 114 8.62 -9.81 -7.85
CA GLN A 114 8.20 -10.35 -6.56
C GLN A 114 6.93 -9.66 -6.08
N GLU A 115 6.21 -10.35 -5.23
CA GLU A 115 5.05 -9.85 -4.50
C GLU A 115 4.94 -10.54 -3.14
N GLY A 116 4.16 -9.97 -2.24
CA GLY A 116 3.88 -10.57 -0.95
C GLY A 116 2.79 -9.83 -0.20
N VAL A 117 2.26 -10.50 0.81
CA VAL A 117 1.22 -9.96 1.69
C VAL A 117 1.80 -9.78 3.09
N TYR A 118 1.63 -8.58 3.65
CA TYR A 118 2.10 -8.30 5.01
C TYR A 118 0.94 -8.36 6.00
N ALA A 119 0.84 -9.50 6.69
CA ALA A 119 -0.17 -9.81 7.70
C ALA A 119 0.45 -10.62 8.85
N PRO A 120 1.35 -10.04 9.68
CA PRO A 120 2.11 -10.78 10.68
C PRO A 120 1.27 -11.25 11.88
N ASP A 121 0.08 -10.70 12.07
CA ASP A 121 -0.86 -10.98 13.18
C ASP A 121 -2.31 -10.73 12.78
N GLU A 122 -3.24 -10.71 13.74
CA GLU A 122 -4.68 -10.52 13.54
C GLU A 122 -5.11 -9.06 13.37
N TYR A 123 -4.19 -8.09 13.39
CA TYR A 123 -4.54 -6.68 13.23
C TYR A 123 -4.78 -6.32 11.77
N ASN A 124 -5.73 -5.39 11.53
CA ASN A 124 -5.95 -4.84 10.21
C ASN A 124 -4.81 -3.91 9.83
N ARG A 125 -4.32 -4.02 8.59
CA ARG A 125 -3.33 -3.12 7.98
C ARG A 125 -3.84 -2.65 6.64
N TRP A 126 -3.91 -1.33 6.47
CA TRP A 126 -4.45 -0.70 5.26
C TRP A 126 -3.78 0.66 5.00
N MET A 127 -4.19 1.37 3.94
CA MET A 127 -3.59 2.65 3.53
C MET A 127 -2.07 2.56 3.43
N GLY A 128 -1.61 1.53 2.72
CA GLY A 128 -0.20 1.30 2.50
C GLY A 128 0.44 2.37 1.61
N SER A 129 1.73 2.65 1.84
CA SER A 129 2.58 3.36 0.91
C SER A 129 3.97 2.74 0.93
N ILE A 130 4.57 2.57 -0.24
CA ILE A 130 5.80 1.79 -0.44
C ILE A 130 6.80 2.58 -1.26
N ALA A 131 8.10 2.45 -0.93
CA ALA A 131 9.17 3.02 -1.73
C ALA A 131 10.40 2.11 -1.73
N MET A 132 11.25 2.27 -2.75
CA MET A 132 12.51 1.55 -2.91
C MET A 132 13.68 2.53 -2.96
N ASP A 133 14.74 2.27 -2.19
CA ASP A 133 15.96 3.08 -2.16
C ASP A 133 16.94 2.75 -3.30
N ASP A 134 18.08 3.46 -3.37
CA ASP A 134 19.12 3.29 -4.38
C ASP A 134 19.84 1.93 -4.32
N SER A 135 19.70 1.23 -3.21
CA SER A 135 20.27 -0.10 -2.98
C SER A 135 19.27 -1.24 -3.26
N GLY A 136 18.01 -0.90 -3.58
CA GLY A 136 16.93 -1.88 -3.77
C GLY A 136 16.30 -2.36 -2.48
N ASN A 137 16.56 -1.70 -1.33
CA ASN A 137 15.81 -1.95 -0.12
C ASN A 137 14.42 -1.31 -0.22
N ILE A 138 13.43 -1.95 0.36
CA ILE A 138 12.04 -1.50 0.31
C ILE A 138 11.55 -1.19 1.72
N ALA A 139 10.88 -0.04 1.89
CA ALA A 139 10.11 0.30 3.08
C ALA A 139 8.62 0.37 2.73
N LEU A 140 7.79 -0.17 3.61
CA LEU A 140 6.33 -0.21 3.52
C LEU A 140 5.75 0.35 4.82
N GLY A 141 5.03 1.47 4.72
CA GLY A 141 4.28 2.07 5.83
C GLY A 141 2.78 1.85 5.65
N TYR A 142 2.02 1.82 6.75
CA TYR A 142 0.57 1.56 6.73
C TYR A 142 -0.10 2.04 8.01
N SER A 143 -1.41 2.19 7.96
CA SER A 143 -2.27 2.29 9.14
C SER A 143 -2.50 0.90 9.72
N VAL A 144 -2.58 0.80 11.05
CA VAL A 144 -2.89 -0.43 11.77
C VAL A 144 -3.93 -0.16 12.85
N ALA A 145 -4.94 -1.03 12.98
CA ALA A 145 -5.91 -0.98 14.07
C ALA A 145 -6.57 -2.34 14.32
N SER A 146 -7.21 -2.45 15.48
CA SER A 146 -8.09 -3.57 15.82
C SER A 146 -9.10 -3.14 16.88
N SER A 147 -9.95 -4.06 17.33
CA SER A 147 -10.83 -3.80 18.50
C SER A 147 -10.06 -3.53 19.81
N ALA A 148 -8.75 -3.79 19.86
CA ALA A 148 -7.87 -3.58 21.02
C ALA A 148 -6.73 -2.59 20.76
N LEU A 149 -6.52 -2.15 19.51
CA LEU A 149 -5.47 -1.23 19.09
C LEU A 149 -6.08 -0.01 18.42
N TYR A 150 -5.80 1.17 18.94
CA TYR A 150 -6.20 2.43 18.32
C TYR A 150 -5.53 2.63 16.96
N PRO A 151 -6.17 3.36 16.02
CA PRO A 151 -5.58 3.66 14.72
C PRO A 151 -4.20 4.31 14.86
N SER A 152 -3.19 3.59 14.40
CA SER A 152 -1.77 3.83 14.63
C SER A 152 -1.01 3.80 13.31
N ILE A 153 0.23 4.29 13.30
CA ILE A 153 1.12 4.25 12.15
C ILE A 153 2.25 3.30 12.44
N ARG A 154 2.42 2.29 11.60
CA ARG A 154 3.55 1.37 11.64
C ARG A 154 4.20 1.22 10.28
N TYR A 155 5.39 0.65 10.27
CA TYR A 155 6.12 0.34 9.05
C TYR A 155 6.91 -0.95 9.20
N THR A 156 7.27 -1.51 8.07
CA THR A 156 8.16 -2.66 7.93
C THR A 156 9.05 -2.46 6.71
N GLY A 157 9.90 -3.41 6.41
CA GLY A 157 10.74 -3.33 5.23
C GLY A 157 11.47 -4.62 4.92
N ARG A 158 12.22 -4.58 3.82
CA ARG A 158 13.13 -5.63 3.41
C ARG A 158 14.40 -5.04 2.83
N LEU A 159 15.51 -5.72 3.03
CA LEU A 159 16.75 -5.45 2.31
C LEU A 159 16.71 -6.10 0.92
N ALA A 160 17.49 -5.56 -0.01
CA ALA A 160 17.59 -6.12 -1.37
C ALA A 160 18.02 -7.60 -1.37
N ALA A 161 18.80 -8.02 -0.38
CA ALA A 161 19.30 -9.39 -0.24
C ALA A 161 18.36 -10.34 0.52
N ASP A 162 17.25 -9.84 1.07
CA ASP A 162 16.28 -10.68 1.78
C ASP A 162 15.53 -11.60 0.80
N PRO A 163 14.99 -12.73 1.28
CA PRO A 163 14.21 -13.62 0.43
C PRO A 163 13.07 -12.88 -0.28
N PRO A 164 12.86 -13.10 -1.59
CA PRO A 164 11.78 -12.46 -2.34
C PRO A 164 10.39 -12.71 -1.72
N GLY A 165 9.49 -11.74 -1.85
CA GLY A 165 8.12 -11.84 -1.35
C GLY A 165 7.95 -11.63 0.16
N LEU A 166 9.03 -11.39 0.90
CA LEU A 166 8.99 -11.23 2.37
C LEU A 166 9.45 -9.83 2.79
N MET A 167 8.89 -9.37 3.94
CA MET A 167 9.31 -8.16 4.68
C MET A 167 9.89 -8.57 6.05
N PRO A 168 11.13 -9.14 6.10
CA PRO A 168 11.64 -9.79 7.30
C PRO A 168 12.31 -8.83 8.30
N GLN A 169 12.38 -7.53 8.03
CA GLN A 169 13.06 -6.57 8.92
C GLN A 169 12.24 -6.22 10.17
N GLY A 170 11.08 -6.90 10.34
CA GLY A 170 10.18 -6.71 11.47
C GLY A 170 9.29 -5.48 11.32
N GLU A 171 8.32 -5.38 12.22
CA GLU A 171 7.41 -4.23 12.30
C GLU A 171 7.89 -3.25 13.37
N ALA A 172 7.87 -1.96 13.07
CA ALA A 172 8.15 -0.91 14.04
C ALA A 172 7.03 0.15 14.03
N SER A 173 6.78 0.73 15.20
CA SER A 173 5.81 1.81 15.36
C SER A 173 6.46 3.16 15.06
N LEU A 174 5.80 3.96 14.22
CA LEU A 174 6.13 5.37 14.08
C LEU A 174 5.41 6.18 15.17
N ILE A 175 4.14 5.87 15.41
CA ILE A 175 3.35 6.36 16.54
C ILE A 175 2.15 5.45 16.78
N GLU A 176 1.87 5.16 18.05
CA GLU A 176 0.65 4.48 18.46
C GLU A 176 -0.46 5.50 18.72
N GLY A 177 -1.65 5.25 18.18
CA GLY A 177 -2.84 6.03 18.46
C GLY A 177 -3.28 5.91 19.92
N SER A 178 -4.02 6.88 20.42
CA SER A 178 -4.49 6.92 21.80
C SER A 178 -6.00 7.16 21.94
N GLY A 179 -6.72 7.18 20.84
CA GLY A 179 -8.19 7.31 20.77
C GLY A 179 -8.75 6.73 19.48
N SER A 180 -10.07 6.56 19.44
CA SER A 180 -10.81 6.13 18.26
C SER A 180 -11.41 7.33 17.53
N GLN A 181 -11.44 7.31 16.20
CA GLN A 181 -12.14 8.32 15.42
C GLN A 181 -13.65 8.17 15.64
N LEU A 182 -14.31 9.23 16.12
CA LEU A 182 -15.73 9.27 16.42
C LEU A 182 -16.46 10.35 15.60
N THR A 183 -15.95 10.68 14.44
CA THR A 183 -16.56 11.65 13.52
C THR A 183 -17.74 11.03 12.78
N THR A 184 -18.52 11.84 12.06
CA THR A 184 -19.63 11.36 11.23
C THR A 184 -19.17 10.66 9.94
N SER A 185 -17.88 10.74 9.63
CA SER A 185 -17.26 10.10 8.48
C SER A 185 -16.42 8.91 8.90
N SER A 186 -16.49 7.81 8.16
CA SER A 186 -15.62 6.66 8.32
C SER A 186 -14.29 6.80 7.58
N ARG A 187 -14.13 7.86 6.79
CA ARG A 187 -12.91 8.09 5.99
C ARG A 187 -11.69 8.17 6.88
N TRP A 188 -10.59 7.57 6.41
CA TRP A 188 -9.34 7.48 7.14
C TRP A 188 -8.16 7.53 6.19
N GLY A 189 -7.23 8.45 6.46
CA GLY A 189 -5.87 8.41 5.94
C GLY A 189 -5.66 8.54 4.44
N ASP A 190 -6.61 9.04 3.69
CA ASP A 190 -6.41 9.14 2.24
C ASP A 190 -5.72 10.47 1.88
N TYR A 191 -4.43 10.48 1.57
CA TYR A 191 -3.58 9.28 1.34
C TYR A 191 -2.30 9.38 2.17
N SER A 192 -1.65 8.25 2.41
CA SER A 192 -0.31 8.21 2.98
C SER A 192 0.76 8.36 1.90
N MET A 193 2.00 8.68 2.30
CA MET A 193 3.11 8.74 1.35
C MET A 193 4.41 8.27 1.98
N MET A 194 5.03 7.28 1.35
CA MET A 194 6.41 6.89 1.54
C MET A 194 7.25 7.47 0.39
N ALA A 195 8.37 8.09 0.69
CA ALA A 195 9.30 8.63 -0.30
C ALA A 195 10.74 8.41 0.14
N VAL A 196 11.65 8.33 -0.82
CA VAL A 196 13.10 8.28 -0.56
C VAL A 196 13.66 9.69 -0.66
N ASP A 197 14.54 10.07 0.29
CA ASP A 197 15.23 11.35 0.27
C ASP A 197 16.12 11.44 -0.99
N PRO A 198 15.92 12.47 -1.84
CA PRO A 198 16.68 12.59 -3.07
C PRO A 198 18.15 13.00 -2.86
N LEU A 199 18.54 13.40 -1.66
CA LEU A 199 19.90 13.82 -1.37
C LEU A 199 20.83 12.63 -1.09
N ASP A 200 20.34 11.62 -0.39
CA ASP A 200 21.14 10.45 0.00
C ASP A 200 20.70 9.16 -0.67
N GLY A 201 19.50 9.14 -1.24
CA GLY A 201 18.95 7.97 -1.96
C GLY A 201 18.63 6.77 -1.07
N CYS A 202 18.70 6.90 0.27
CA CYS A 202 18.54 5.78 1.19
C CYS A 202 17.70 6.10 2.45
N THR A 203 17.46 7.35 2.78
CA THR A 203 16.55 7.73 3.87
C THR A 203 15.11 7.67 3.38
N PHE A 204 14.24 6.99 4.15
CA PHE A 204 12.81 6.94 3.86
C PHE A 204 12.07 7.95 4.72
N TRP A 205 11.20 8.74 4.08
CA TRP A 205 10.25 9.66 4.69
C TRP A 205 8.86 9.09 4.56
N TYR A 206 8.15 8.92 5.67
CA TYR A 206 6.79 8.40 5.67
C TYR A 206 5.86 9.34 6.42
N THR A 207 4.73 9.69 5.79
CA THR A 207 3.66 10.46 6.42
C THR A 207 2.35 9.71 6.38
N GLN A 208 1.64 9.71 7.51
CA GLN A 208 0.33 9.08 7.67
C GLN A 208 -0.41 9.73 8.85
N GLU A 209 -1.69 9.41 8.99
CA GLU A 209 -2.52 9.89 10.08
C GLU A 209 -2.66 8.86 11.21
N TYR A 210 -2.87 9.36 12.43
CA TYR A 210 -3.18 8.58 13.62
C TYR A 210 -4.23 9.28 14.47
N ALA A 211 -4.94 8.56 15.34
CA ALA A 211 -5.93 9.14 16.23
C ALA A 211 -5.33 9.50 17.60
N ASN A 212 -5.50 10.76 18.03
CA ASN A 212 -5.10 11.20 19.37
C ASN A 212 -6.11 10.79 20.44
N SER A 213 -5.83 11.08 21.72
CA SER A 213 -6.69 10.69 22.86
C SER A 213 -8.10 11.32 22.84
N GLN A 214 -8.33 12.30 22.01
CA GLN A 214 -9.64 12.95 21.82
C GLN A 214 -10.41 12.40 20.62
N GLY A 215 -9.83 11.42 19.92
CA GLY A 215 -10.39 10.84 18.69
C GLY A 215 -10.25 11.73 17.46
N ASN A 216 -9.41 12.77 17.53
CA ASN A 216 -9.09 13.60 16.39
C ASN A 216 -7.89 13.02 15.64
N TRP A 217 -7.93 13.11 14.31
CA TRP A 217 -6.79 12.77 13.49
C TRP A 217 -5.64 13.77 13.65
N GLN A 218 -4.45 13.28 13.59
CA GLN A 218 -3.20 14.02 13.49
C GLN A 218 -2.27 13.31 12.54
N THR A 219 -1.30 14.00 11.98
CA THR A 219 -0.30 13.40 11.09
C THR A 219 1.06 13.30 11.77
N ARG A 220 1.85 12.34 11.32
CA ARG A 220 3.24 12.13 11.71
C ARG A 220 4.10 11.91 10.48
N ILE A 221 5.31 12.47 10.53
CA ILE A 221 6.40 12.21 9.59
C ILE A 221 7.56 11.62 10.40
#